data_981b8821e216038f53e65b5a6efe31ff
#
_entry.id   981b8821e216038f53e65b5a6efe31ff
#
_cell.length_a   1.000
_cell.length_b   1.000
_cell.length_c   1.000
_cell.angle_alpha   90.00
_cell.angle_beta   90.00
_cell.angle_gamma   90.00
#
_symmetry.space_group_name_H-M   'P 1'
#
loop_
_entity.id
_entity.type
_entity.pdbx_description
1 polymer ?
#
loop_
_entity_poly.entity_id
_entity_poly.type
_entity_poly.pdbx_seq_one_letter_code
_entity_poly.pdbx_strand_id
1 'polypeptide(L)' 'MQTLILTLHIIVCVVLVILILLQAGK' A
#
# COMPACT_ATOMS: atom_id res chain seq x y z
N MET A 1 19.44 0.45 6.10
CA MET A 1 18.65 1.68 5.95
C MET A 1 17.74 1.62 4.75
N GLN A 2 18.22 1.05 3.64
CA GLN A 2 17.36 0.88 2.46
C GLN A 2 16.16 -0.02 2.75
N THR A 3 16.33 -0.97 3.65
CA THR A 3 15.26 -1.89 3.99
C THR A 3 14.07 -1.17 4.60
N LEU A 4 14.31 -0.15 5.39
CA LEU A 4 13.22 0.61 6.00
C LEU A 4 12.39 1.33 4.95
N ILE A 5 13.06 1.93 3.97
CA ILE A 5 12.37 2.64 2.90
C ILE A 5 11.56 1.65 2.05
N LEU A 6 12.15 0.51 1.77
CA LEU A 6 11.48 -0.52 0.98
C LEU A 6 10.24 -1.03 1.69
N THR A 7 10.36 -1.30 2.97
CA THR A 7 9.24 -1.78 3.76
C THR A 7 8.12 -0.74 3.79
N LEU A 8 8.48 0.52 3.94
CA LEU A 8 7.50 1.59 3.94
C LEU A 8 6.75 1.64 2.61
N HIS A 9 7.47 1.49 1.51
CA HIS A 9 6.84 1.51 0.19
C HIS A 9 5.86 0.35 0.02
N ILE A 10 6.25 -0.82 0.49
CA ILE A 10 5.39 -1.99 0.37
C ILE A 10 4.10 -1.78 1.16
N ILE A 11 4.21 -1.26 2.37
CA ILE A 11 3.04 -1.01 3.21
C ILE A 11 2.12 0.01 2.53
N VAL A 12 2.68 1.09 2.00
CA VAL A 12 1.89 2.11 1.33
C VAL A 12 1.19 1.54 0.10
N CYS A 13 1.89 0.73 -0.66
CA CYS A 13 1.30 0.12 -1.85
C CYS A 13 0.12 -0.79 -1.49
N VAL A 14 0.28 -1.60 -0.45
CA VAL A 14 -0.79 -2.49 -0.01
C VAL A 14 -2.00 -1.68 0.44
N VAL A 15 -1.76 -0.62 1.21
CA VAL A 15 -2.85 0.24 1.69
C VAL A 15 -3.58 0.88 0.52
N LEU A 16 -2.84 1.37 -0.47
CA LEU A 16 -3.44 1.99 -1.65
C LEU A 16 -4.30 0.98 -2.43
N VAL A 17 -3.81 -0.23 -2.59
CA VAL A 17 -4.57 -1.25 -3.30
C VAL A 17 -5.87 -1.57 -2.56
N ILE A 18 -5.79 -1.69 -1.24
CA ILE A 18 -6.97 -1.98 -0.43
C ILE A 18 -7.99 -0.85 -0.56
N LEU A 19 -7.54 0.41 -0.52
CA LEU A 19 -8.44 1.54 -0.66
C LEU A 19 -9.13 1.54 -2.01
N ILE A 20 -8.39 1.25 -3.08
CA ILE A 20 -8.96 1.20 -4.42
C ILE A 20 -10.00 0.10 -4.52
N LEU A 21 -9.73 -1.05 -3.94
CA LEU A 21 -10.69 -2.16 -3.97
C LEU A 21 -11.96 -1.82 -3.21
N LEU A 22 -11.82 -1.13 -2.08
CA LEU A 22 -12.99 -0.74 -1.30
C LEU A 22 -13.86 0.25 -2.07
N GLN A 23 -13.23 1.20 -2.75
CA GLN A 23 -14.00 2.15 -3.55
C GLN A 23 -14.59 1.50 -4.79
N ALA A 24 -13.84 0.63 -5.43
CA ALA A 24 -14.32 -0.04 -6.64
C ALA A 24 -15.43 -1.04 -6.31
N GLY A 25 -15.41 -1.58 -5.10
CA GLY A 25 -16.43 -2.54 -4.69
C GLY A 25 -17.80 -1.91 -4.50
N LYS A 26 -17.82 -0.60 -4.43
CA LYS A 26 -19.09 0.11 -4.32
C LYS A 26 -19.55 0.59 -5.67
#